data_3412793347eee6df5b64f28e3b5b53ad
#
_entry.id   3412793347eee6df5b64f28e3b5b53ad
#
_cell.length_a   1.000
_cell.length_b   1.000
_cell.length_c   1.000
_cell.angle_alpha   90.00
_cell.angle_beta   90.00
_cell.angle_gamma   90.00
#
_symmetry.space_group_name_H-M   'P 1'
#
loop_
_entity.id
_entity.type
_entity.pdbx_description
1 polymer ?
#
loop_
_entity_poly.entity_id
_entity_poly.type
_entity_poly.pdbx_seq_one_letter_code
_entity_poly.pdbx_strand_id
1 'polypeptide(L)'
;VPGMNITADGNPSGNATVRIRGVGTLNNNDPLYIIDGVPTKSGMHELNGNDIESIQVLKDAASASIYGSRAANGVIIITTKKGKEGQIKINFDASIAASMYTNKMEVLNAEEYGRAMWQAYVNEGQDPNTNALGYKYSWGYDANGHPQLNNISMSKYLDSANTVPAADTDWFDETTRTGIIQQYNVSVSNGSEKGSSFFSLGYYKNIGIIKDSDFERFSARINSDYNLIGKFLTIGEHFTLNRTSEVQAPGGFLQNVLQFNPSLPVYDINGEYAGPVGGYPDRENPVARLDRNSDNRYTYWRMFGDAYINLNPFKGFNVRSTFGLDYAQKSQRIFTYPITEGNVANDKNAVEAKQEHWTKWMWNAIATYNLEIGKHRGDAMVGMELNREDDINFSGYKEDYSILTPDYMWPNAGSGTAQAYGSGEGYSLVSFFGKLNYTYDDKYLLSMTVRRDGSSRFGKNNRYATFPSFSLGWRLNREKFMQNLS
;
A
#
# COMPACT_ATOMS: atom_id res chain seq x y z
N VAL A 1 9.38 8.88 -13.49
CA VAL A 1 10.52 9.72 -13.08
C VAL A 1 11.77 8.86 -13.07
N PRO A 2 12.86 9.19 -13.80
CA PRO A 2 14.07 8.37 -13.83
C PRO A 2 14.61 8.12 -12.40
N GLY A 3 15.05 6.87 -12.12
CA GLY A 3 15.55 6.47 -10.79
C GLY A 3 14.47 6.24 -9.73
N MET A 4 13.21 6.13 -10.12
CA MET A 4 12.10 5.71 -9.28
C MET A 4 11.56 4.37 -9.78
N ASN A 5 11.44 3.40 -8.89
CA ASN A 5 10.81 2.12 -9.15
C ASN A 5 9.49 2.05 -8.37
N ILE A 6 8.43 1.64 -9.04
CA ILE A 6 7.10 1.47 -8.44
C ILE A 6 6.65 0.05 -8.77
N THR A 7 6.41 -0.73 -7.73
CA THR A 7 5.93 -2.11 -7.86
C THR A 7 4.58 -2.21 -7.14
N ALA A 8 3.52 -2.50 -7.89
CA ALA A 8 2.22 -2.82 -7.33
C ALA A 8 2.23 -4.26 -6.79
N ASP A 9 1.54 -4.49 -5.69
CA ASP A 9 1.40 -5.81 -5.05
C ASP A 9 0.27 -6.66 -5.65
N GLY A 10 -0.51 -6.09 -6.58
CA GLY A 10 -1.64 -6.74 -7.23
C GLY A 10 -2.93 -6.77 -6.38
N ASN A 11 -2.91 -6.24 -5.17
CA ASN A 11 -4.10 -6.12 -4.33
C ASN A 11 -5.09 -5.07 -4.86
N PRO A 12 -6.41 -5.26 -4.67
CA PRO A 12 -7.42 -4.30 -5.10
C PRO A 12 -7.25 -2.89 -4.54
N SER A 13 -6.63 -2.71 -3.38
CA SER A 13 -6.30 -1.41 -2.79
C SER A 13 -5.39 -0.55 -3.66
N GLY A 14 -4.66 -1.17 -4.62
CA GLY A 14 -3.71 -0.48 -5.47
C GLY A 14 -2.49 0.03 -4.70
N ASN A 15 -2.19 -0.58 -3.56
CA ASN A 15 -0.98 -0.26 -2.83
C ASN A 15 0.25 -0.55 -3.67
N ALA A 16 1.23 0.33 -3.61
CA ALA A 16 2.46 0.20 -4.38
C ALA A 16 3.68 0.50 -3.53
N THR A 17 4.67 -0.33 -3.67
CA THR A 17 5.99 -0.08 -3.09
C THR A 17 6.74 0.90 -3.99
N VAL A 18 7.11 2.04 -3.44
CA VAL A 18 7.88 3.07 -4.15
C VAL A 18 9.31 3.07 -3.63
N ARG A 19 10.29 3.01 -4.53
CA ARG A 19 11.71 3.10 -4.21
C ARG A 19 12.36 4.19 -5.05
N ILE A 20 13.12 5.06 -4.39
CA ILE A 20 13.88 6.14 -5.04
C ILE A 20 15.36 5.81 -4.93
N ARG A 21 16.04 5.63 -6.08
CA ARG A 21 17.47 5.25 -6.19
C ARG A 21 17.82 3.91 -5.51
N GLY A 22 16.84 3.00 -5.38
CA GLY A 22 17.05 1.65 -4.84
C GLY A 22 16.85 1.52 -3.34
N VAL A 23 17.51 0.53 -2.74
CA VAL A 23 17.44 0.19 -1.31
C VAL A 23 18.70 0.73 -0.64
N GLY A 24 18.55 1.64 0.32
CA GLY A 24 19.63 2.33 1.01
C GLY A 24 19.80 1.91 2.48
N THR A 25 18.83 1.21 3.07
CA THR A 25 18.84 0.80 4.48
C THR A 25 18.34 -0.62 4.65
N LEU A 26 18.71 -1.26 5.76
CA LEU A 26 18.20 -2.60 6.13
C LEU A 26 16.77 -2.55 6.68
N ASN A 27 16.28 -1.36 7.06
CA ASN A 27 14.95 -1.16 7.62
C ASN A 27 13.97 -0.69 6.53
N ASN A 28 13.10 0.26 6.86
CA ASN A 28 12.13 0.83 5.92
C ASN A 28 12.83 1.71 4.87
N ASN A 29 12.63 1.39 3.59
CA ASN A 29 13.16 2.12 2.43
C ASN A 29 12.08 2.94 1.70
N ASP A 30 10.91 3.14 2.31
CA ASP A 30 9.86 3.97 1.72
C ASP A 30 10.27 5.46 1.74
N PRO A 31 9.95 6.21 0.69
CA PRO A 31 10.17 7.65 0.68
C PRO A 31 9.28 8.34 1.72
N LEU A 32 9.68 9.54 2.13
CA LEU A 32 8.83 10.40 2.92
C LEU A 32 7.82 11.09 1.99
N TYR A 33 6.53 10.97 2.29
CA TYR A 33 5.49 11.73 1.61
C TYR A 33 5.21 13.04 2.35
N ILE A 34 5.11 14.13 1.62
CA ILE A 34 4.70 15.44 2.13
C ILE A 34 3.44 15.86 1.37
N ILE A 35 2.31 15.83 2.03
CA ILE A 35 1.02 16.18 1.43
C ILE A 35 0.61 17.55 1.98
N ASP A 36 0.55 18.56 1.13
CA ASP A 36 0.26 19.96 1.48
C ASP A 36 1.11 20.49 2.66
N GLY A 37 2.33 19.99 2.81
CA GLY A 37 3.26 20.37 3.87
C GLY A 37 3.28 19.45 5.08
N VAL A 38 2.35 18.49 5.20
CA VAL A 38 2.29 17.53 6.31
C VAL A 38 3.05 16.25 5.96
N PRO A 39 4.06 15.84 6.76
CA PRO A 39 4.81 14.62 6.51
C PRO A 39 4.03 13.38 6.95
N THR A 40 3.96 12.38 6.08
CA THR A 40 3.38 11.06 6.36
C THR A 40 4.23 9.94 5.75
N LYS A 41 4.12 8.73 6.27
CA LYS A 41 4.66 7.50 5.67
C LYS A 41 3.58 6.60 5.07
N SER A 42 2.32 6.95 5.23
CA SER A 42 1.21 6.21 4.64
C SER A 42 1.24 6.32 3.12
N GLY A 43 0.91 5.22 2.46
CA GLY A 43 0.93 5.12 1.00
C GLY A 43 -0.06 6.06 0.30
N MET A 44 0.17 6.24 -1.00
CA MET A 44 -0.68 7.11 -1.84
C MET A 44 -2.05 6.50 -2.18
N HIS A 45 -2.25 5.19 -1.96
CA HIS A 45 -3.48 4.48 -2.31
C HIS A 45 -4.73 5.02 -1.57
N GLU A 46 -4.54 5.70 -0.46
CA GLU A 46 -5.61 6.34 0.30
C GLU A 46 -6.00 7.72 -0.25
N LEU A 47 -5.15 8.34 -1.08
CA LEU A 47 -5.47 9.62 -1.72
C LEU A 47 -6.33 9.41 -2.97
N ASN A 48 -7.30 10.30 -3.15
CA ASN A 48 -8.01 10.38 -4.41
C ASN A 48 -7.11 11.06 -5.46
N GLY A 49 -6.74 10.34 -6.52
CA GLY A 49 -5.89 10.88 -7.58
C GLY A 49 -6.47 12.13 -8.25
N ASN A 50 -7.81 12.25 -8.29
CA ASN A 50 -8.49 13.42 -8.85
C ASN A 50 -8.32 14.69 -8.00
N ASP A 51 -7.88 14.59 -6.75
CA ASP A 51 -7.61 15.74 -5.88
C ASP A 51 -6.18 16.23 -5.99
N ILE A 52 -5.30 15.53 -6.69
CA ILE A 52 -3.89 15.89 -6.83
C ILE A 52 -3.73 16.94 -7.95
N GLU A 53 -3.04 18.04 -7.64
CA GLU A 53 -2.64 19.05 -8.62
C GLU A 53 -1.24 18.76 -9.15
N SER A 54 -0.28 18.38 -8.29
CA SER A 54 1.08 18.07 -8.71
C SER A 54 1.79 17.09 -7.77
N ILE A 55 2.74 16.34 -8.34
CA ILE A 55 3.65 15.46 -7.61
C ILE A 55 5.08 15.85 -7.97
N GLN A 56 5.88 16.15 -6.97
CA GLN A 56 7.30 16.49 -7.10
C GLN A 56 8.15 15.48 -6.32
N VAL A 57 9.24 14.99 -6.92
CA VAL A 57 10.13 14.01 -6.30
C VAL A 57 11.49 14.64 -6.04
N LEU A 58 11.88 14.74 -4.76
CA LEU A 58 13.20 15.20 -4.34
C LEU A 58 14.11 13.98 -4.16
N LYS A 59 15.04 13.81 -5.08
CA LYS A 59 15.97 12.67 -5.11
C LYS A 59 17.34 13.01 -4.53
N ASP A 60 17.70 14.31 -4.52
CA ASP A 60 19.02 14.77 -4.13
C ASP A 60 19.06 15.17 -2.66
N ALA A 61 20.15 14.79 -1.99
CA ALA A 61 20.34 15.11 -0.57
C ALA A 61 20.24 16.61 -0.28
N ALA A 62 20.72 17.47 -1.18
CA ALA A 62 20.64 18.93 -1.00
C ALA A 62 19.19 19.45 -1.01
N SER A 63 18.34 18.93 -1.89
CA SER A 63 16.93 19.33 -1.97
C SER A 63 16.08 18.73 -0.84
N ALA A 64 16.42 17.51 -0.41
CA ALA A 64 15.72 16.79 0.64
C ALA A 64 16.18 17.13 2.07
N SER A 65 17.33 17.81 2.21
CA SER A 65 17.99 18.10 3.50
C SER A 65 17.12 18.83 4.53
N ILE A 66 16.17 19.64 4.08
CA ILE A 66 15.23 20.36 4.96
C ILE A 66 14.31 19.41 5.74
N TYR A 67 14.11 18.18 5.27
CA TYR A 67 13.29 17.15 5.93
C TYR A 67 14.10 16.23 6.86
N GLY A 68 15.44 16.46 6.95
CA GLY A 68 16.35 15.79 7.87
C GLY A 68 16.52 14.30 7.58
N SER A 69 16.78 13.52 8.64
CA SER A 69 17.01 12.07 8.55
C SER A 69 15.83 11.27 7.97
N ARG A 70 14.62 11.79 8.07
CA ARG A 70 13.41 11.17 7.48
C ARG A 70 13.43 11.11 5.96
N ALA A 71 14.23 11.99 5.32
CA ALA A 71 14.34 12.10 3.87
C ALA A 71 15.46 11.22 3.27
N ALA A 72 16.09 10.33 4.05
CA ALA A 72 17.20 9.49 3.60
C ALA A 72 16.88 8.65 2.34
N ASN A 73 15.62 8.25 2.19
CA ASN A 73 15.12 7.47 1.04
C ASN A 73 14.43 8.33 -0.03
N GLY A 74 14.66 9.66 -0.01
CA GLY A 74 13.99 10.63 -0.88
C GLY A 74 12.67 11.14 -0.33
N VAL A 75 12.13 12.16 -1.00
CA VAL A 75 10.87 12.81 -0.61
C VAL A 75 9.94 12.94 -1.80
N ILE A 76 8.68 12.63 -1.61
CA ILE A 76 7.61 12.84 -2.58
C ILE A 76 6.70 13.94 -2.03
N ILE A 77 6.68 15.08 -2.70
CA ILE A 77 5.81 16.20 -2.35
C ILE A 77 4.57 16.14 -3.21
N ILE A 78 3.42 16.12 -2.57
CA ILE A 78 2.11 16.09 -3.20
C ILE A 78 1.40 17.39 -2.85
N THR A 79 1.02 18.13 -3.89
CA THR A 79 0.18 19.32 -3.75
C THR A 79 -1.21 18.98 -4.25
N THR A 80 -2.21 19.29 -3.46
CA THR A 80 -3.59 19.03 -3.83
C THR A 80 -4.25 20.25 -4.46
N LYS A 81 -5.35 20.01 -5.17
CA LYS A 81 -6.12 21.05 -5.85
C LYS A 81 -6.68 22.07 -4.87
N LYS A 82 -6.65 23.34 -5.26
CA LYS A 82 -7.20 24.47 -4.55
C LYS A 82 -8.25 25.19 -5.41
N GLY A 83 -9.05 26.04 -4.78
CA GLY A 83 -9.89 26.99 -5.51
C GLY A 83 -9.02 27.96 -6.32
N LYS A 84 -9.48 28.31 -7.50
CA LYS A 84 -8.87 29.32 -8.37
C LYS A 84 -9.80 30.49 -8.52
N GLU A 85 -9.25 31.71 -8.58
CA GLU A 85 -10.02 32.94 -8.81
C GLU A 85 -10.86 32.81 -10.08
N GLY A 86 -12.15 33.21 -10.00
CA GLY A 86 -13.08 33.16 -11.10
C GLY A 86 -14.45 32.60 -10.68
N GLN A 87 -15.21 32.14 -11.67
CA GLN A 87 -16.54 31.55 -11.46
C GLN A 87 -16.42 30.17 -10.80
N ILE A 88 -17.50 29.78 -10.12
CA ILE A 88 -17.64 28.41 -9.56
C ILE A 88 -17.47 27.38 -10.70
N LYS A 89 -16.57 26.44 -10.48
CA LYS A 89 -16.36 25.30 -11.37
C LYS A 89 -16.80 24.01 -10.68
N ILE A 90 -17.68 23.28 -11.36
CA ILE A 90 -18.10 21.96 -10.93
C ILE A 90 -17.54 20.95 -11.93
N ASN A 91 -16.82 19.95 -11.45
CA ASN A 91 -16.32 18.85 -12.28
C ASN A 91 -16.92 17.54 -11.79
N PHE A 92 -17.28 16.70 -12.73
CA PHE A 92 -17.69 15.32 -12.49
C PHE A 92 -16.83 14.40 -13.35
N ASP A 93 -16.12 13.48 -12.72
CA ASP A 93 -15.30 12.48 -13.37
C ASP A 93 -15.86 11.10 -13.04
N ALA A 94 -16.09 10.28 -14.06
CA ALA A 94 -16.53 8.91 -13.91
C ALA A 94 -15.69 7.99 -14.79
N SER A 95 -15.24 6.87 -14.26
CA SER A 95 -14.55 5.85 -15.05
C SER A 95 -14.92 4.45 -14.59
N ILE A 96 -15.01 3.53 -15.55
CA ILE A 96 -15.18 2.10 -15.33
C ILE A 96 -14.12 1.39 -16.16
N ALA A 97 -13.39 0.46 -15.55
CA ALA A 97 -12.37 -0.33 -16.24
C ALA A 97 -12.49 -1.81 -15.85
N ALA A 98 -12.14 -2.68 -16.79
CA ALA A 98 -11.95 -4.10 -16.54
C ALA A 98 -10.47 -4.38 -16.27
N SER A 99 -10.20 -5.25 -15.31
CA SER A 99 -8.86 -5.70 -14.94
C SER A 99 -8.76 -7.21 -15.08
N MET A 100 -7.71 -7.69 -15.74
CA MET A 100 -7.49 -9.12 -15.94
C MET A 100 -5.98 -9.43 -15.96
N TYR A 101 -5.64 -10.69 -15.73
CA TYR A 101 -4.27 -11.13 -15.98
C TYR A 101 -3.97 -11.08 -17.49
N THR A 102 -2.89 -10.38 -17.84
CA THR A 102 -2.41 -10.32 -19.24
C THR A 102 -1.55 -11.52 -19.59
N ASN A 103 -0.79 -12.03 -18.62
CA ASN A 103 0.04 -13.22 -18.76
C ASN A 103 -0.28 -14.16 -17.58
N LYS A 104 -1.06 -15.22 -17.84
CA LYS A 104 -1.22 -16.32 -16.90
C LYS A 104 0.08 -17.12 -16.87
N MET A 105 0.47 -17.61 -15.69
CA MET A 105 1.49 -18.66 -15.61
C MET A 105 0.90 -19.93 -16.21
N GLU A 106 1.59 -20.52 -17.17
CA GLU A 106 1.26 -21.85 -17.67
C GLU A 106 1.60 -22.86 -16.58
N VAL A 107 0.61 -23.62 -16.15
CA VAL A 107 0.73 -24.73 -15.22
C VAL A 107 0.39 -26.03 -15.93
N LEU A 108 0.92 -27.13 -15.41
CA LEU A 108 0.62 -28.44 -15.97
C LEU A 108 -0.86 -28.81 -15.74
N ASN A 109 -1.55 -29.29 -16.76
CA ASN A 109 -2.82 -29.94 -16.62
C ASN A 109 -2.66 -31.34 -15.95
N ALA A 110 -3.76 -32.05 -15.68
CA ALA A 110 -3.69 -33.30 -14.96
C ALA A 110 -2.87 -34.39 -15.72
N GLU A 111 -3.00 -34.48 -17.06
CA GLU A 111 -2.21 -35.42 -17.86
C GLU A 111 -0.72 -35.07 -17.87
N GLU A 112 -0.39 -33.80 -18.12
CA GLU A 112 0.98 -33.30 -18.13
C GLU A 112 1.65 -33.47 -16.76
N TYR A 113 0.92 -33.20 -15.67
CA TYR A 113 1.39 -33.45 -14.31
C TYR A 113 1.71 -34.93 -14.10
N GLY A 114 0.80 -35.84 -14.53
CA GLY A 114 1.03 -37.27 -14.46
C GLY A 114 2.25 -37.73 -15.26
N ARG A 115 2.48 -37.16 -16.46
CA ARG A 115 3.68 -37.43 -17.27
C ARG A 115 4.95 -36.98 -16.58
N ALA A 116 4.92 -35.79 -15.96
CA ALA A 116 6.05 -35.26 -15.19
C ALA A 116 6.37 -36.12 -13.98
N MET A 117 5.35 -36.61 -13.27
CA MET A 117 5.49 -37.54 -12.15
C MET A 117 6.08 -38.89 -12.60
N TRP A 118 5.58 -39.44 -13.71
CA TRP A 118 6.16 -40.65 -14.28
C TRP A 118 7.67 -40.50 -14.55
N GLN A 119 8.04 -39.39 -15.20
CA GLN A 119 9.44 -39.14 -15.53
C GLN A 119 10.30 -38.98 -14.26
N ALA A 120 9.78 -38.34 -13.21
CA ALA A 120 10.48 -38.16 -11.94
C ALA A 120 10.75 -39.52 -11.27
N TYR A 121 9.75 -40.38 -11.16
CA TYR A 121 9.92 -41.73 -10.58
C TYR A 121 10.90 -42.60 -11.37
N VAL A 122 10.81 -42.58 -12.71
CA VAL A 122 11.72 -43.32 -13.57
C VAL A 122 13.17 -42.84 -13.41
N ASN A 123 13.38 -41.53 -13.33
CA ASN A 123 14.70 -40.96 -13.12
C ASN A 123 15.31 -41.31 -11.76
N GLU A 124 14.48 -41.53 -10.75
CA GLU A 124 14.87 -42.01 -9.42
C GLU A 124 15.05 -43.55 -9.37
N GLY A 125 14.77 -44.26 -10.46
CA GLY A 125 14.81 -45.73 -10.52
C GLY A 125 13.68 -46.41 -9.76
N GLN A 126 12.55 -45.73 -9.53
CA GLN A 126 11.36 -46.23 -8.86
C GLN A 126 10.29 -46.64 -9.85
N ASP A 127 9.42 -47.57 -9.47
CA ASP A 127 8.23 -47.92 -10.28
C ASP A 127 7.20 -46.81 -10.10
N PRO A 128 6.81 -46.09 -11.19
CA PRO A 128 5.81 -45.02 -11.14
C PRO A 128 4.45 -45.41 -10.60
N ASN A 129 4.09 -46.71 -10.66
CA ASN A 129 2.81 -47.21 -10.14
C ASN A 129 2.80 -47.44 -8.62
N THR A 130 3.95 -47.34 -7.94
CA THR A 130 4.03 -47.62 -6.49
C THR A 130 3.34 -46.51 -5.67
N ASN A 131 3.41 -45.22 -6.13
CA ASN A 131 2.81 -44.07 -5.46
C ASN A 131 2.19 -43.10 -6.49
N ALA A 132 1.24 -43.58 -7.24
CA ALA A 132 0.81 -42.99 -8.49
C ALA A 132 -0.21 -41.84 -8.36
N LEU A 133 -0.63 -41.41 -7.15
CA LEU A 133 -1.61 -40.34 -6.93
C LEU A 133 -2.85 -40.46 -7.84
N GLY A 134 -3.42 -41.68 -7.94
CA GLY A 134 -4.56 -41.96 -8.81
C GLY A 134 -4.21 -42.22 -10.28
N TYR A 135 -3.00 -41.99 -10.73
CA TYR A 135 -2.56 -42.34 -12.09
C TYR A 135 -2.27 -43.83 -12.22
N LYS A 136 -2.40 -44.29 -13.45
CA LYS A 136 -2.03 -45.68 -13.88
C LYS A 136 -1.14 -45.54 -15.10
N TYR A 137 0.10 -46.00 -14.99
CA TYR A 137 1.08 -45.92 -16.04
C TYR A 137 1.28 -47.25 -16.71
N SER A 138 1.06 -47.33 -18.04
CA SER A 138 1.57 -48.38 -18.90
C SER A 138 2.88 -47.95 -19.47
N TRP A 139 3.98 -48.58 -19.06
CA TRP A 139 5.32 -48.16 -19.47
C TRP A 139 6.26 -49.37 -19.62
N GLY A 140 7.39 -49.21 -20.23
CA GLY A 140 8.39 -50.22 -20.47
C GLY A 140 9.70 -49.62 -20.95
N TYR A 141 10.48 -50.39 -21.67
CA TYR A 141 11.76 -49.95 -22.24
C TYR A 141 11.72 -50.07 -23.76
N ASP A 142 12.31 -49.12 -24.45
CA ASP A 142 12.51 -49.17 -25.90
C ASP A 142 13.62 -50.20 -26.27
N ALA A 143 13.87 -50.38 -27.57
CA ALA A 143 14.89 -51.29 -28.07
C ALA A 143 16.32 -50.97 -27.63
N ASN A 144 16.56 -49.72 -27.14
CA ASN A 144 17.84 -49.22 -26.67
C ASN A 144 17.94 -49.28 -25.13
N GLY A 145 16.90 -49.76 -24.45
CA GLY A 145 16.84 -49.84 -23.00
C GLY A 145 16.46 -48.49 -22.31
N HIS A 146 15.93 -47.53 -23.02
CA HIS A 146 15.43 -46.30 -22.43
C HIS A 146 13.96 -46.46 -21.96
N PRO A 147 13.60 -45.95 -20.78
CA PRO A 147 12.23 -45.94 -20.30
C PRO A 147 11.27 -45.24 -21.28
N GLN A 148 10.15 -45.84 -21.57
CA GLN A 148 9.12 -45.35 -22.48
C GLN A 148 7.76 -45.43 -21.84
N LEU A 149 7.04 -44.29 -21.77
CA LEU A 149 5.63 -44.24 -21.37
C LEU A 149 4.75 -44.57 -22.58
N ASN A 150 3.99 -45.70 -22.48
CA ASN A 150 3.09 -46.11 -23.53
C ASN A 150 1.69 -45.51 -23.39
N ASN A 151 1.20 -45.40 -22.15
CA ASN A 151 -0.12 -44.87 -21.86
C ASN A 151 -0.18 -44.33 -20.41
N ILE A 152 -1.00 -43.30 -20.20
CA ILE A 152 -1.37 -42.78 -18.90
C ILE A 152 -2.89 -42.73 -18.80
N SER A 153 -3.44 -43.12 -17.66
CA SER A 153 -4.86 -43.01 -17.33
C SER A 153 -5.01 -42.67 -15.86
N MET A 154 -6.17 -42.17 -15.48
CA MET A 154 -6.49 -41.89 -14.08
C MET A 154 -7.59 -42.81 -13.59
N SER A 155 -7.56 -43.13 -12.31
CA SER A 155 -8.68 -43.78 -11.63
C SER A 155 -9.89 -42.84 -11.66
N LYS A 156 -11.11 -43.39 -11.76
CA LYS A 156 -12.34 -42.61 -11.72
C LYS A 156 -12.48 -41.82 -10.42
N TYR A 157 -12.03 -42.39 -9.31
CA TYR A 157 -11.99 -41.74 -8.00
C TYR A 157 -10.58 -41.84 -7.43
N LEU A 158 -10.20 -40.86 -6.67
CA LEU A 158 -8.86 -40.71 -6.08
C LEU A 158 -8.79 -41.28 -4.65
N ASP A 159 -9.94 -41.53 -4.03
CA ASP A 159 -10.09 -42.07 -2.69
C ASP A 159 -10.78 -43.43 -2.70
N SER A 160 -10.62 -44.17 -1.61
CA SER A 160 -11.24 -45.50 -1.44
C SER A 160 -12.75 -45.42 -1.17
N ALA A 161 -13.25 -44.30 -0.69
CA ALA A 161 -14.67 -44.05 -0.44
C ALA A 161 -15.45 -43.72 -1.73
N ASN A 162 -14.76 -43.49 -2.84
CA ASN A 162 -15.32 -43.03 -4.12
C ASN A 162 -16.09 -41.70 -3.99
N THR A 163 -15.57 -40.77 -3.19
CA THR A 163 -16.17 -39.46 -2.98
C THR A 163 -15.46 -38.37 -3.75
N VAL A 164 -14.15 -38.49 -4.03
CA VAL A 164 -13.34 -37.53 -4.74
C VAL A 164 -13.08 -37.98 -6.18
N PRO A 165 -13.86 -37.53 -7.18
CA PRO A 165 -13.62 -37.90 -8.57
C PRO A 165 -12.31 -37.26 -9.09
N ALA A 166 -11.64 -38.00 -9.99
CA ALA A 166 -10.51 -37.42 -10.70
C ALA A 166 -10.96 -36.28 -11.61
N ALA A 167 -10.18 -35.19 -11.68
CA ALA A 167 -10.48 -34.00 -12.41
C ALA A 167 -9.28 -33.53 -13.28
N ASP A 168 -9.50 -32.48 -14.01
CA ASP A 168 -8.46 -31.68 -14.66
C ASP A 168 -8.78 -30.21 -14.39
N THR A 169 -8.38 -29.74 -13.20
CA THR A 169 -8.78 -28.44 -12.66
C THR A 169 -7.72 -27.38 -12.95
N ASP A 170 -8.08 -26.34 -13.69
CA ASP A 170 -7.31 -25.13 -13.79
C ASP A 170 -7.57 -24.24 -12.56
N TRP A 171 -6.71 -24.36 -11.56
CA TRP A 171 -6.85 -23.63 -10.30
C TRP A 171 -6.74 -22.11 -10.44
N PHE A 172 -6.08 -21.62 -11.52
CA PHE A 172 -6.11 -20.20 -11.83
C PHE A 172 -7.49 -19.73 -12.25
N ASP A 173 -8.15 -20.46 -13.15
CA ASP A 173 -9.47 -20.10 -13.64
C ASP A 173 -10.52 -20.26 -12.53
N GLU A 174 -10.39 -21.27 -11.68
CA GLU A 174 -11.30 -21.47 -10.55
C GLU A 174 -11.19 -20.38 -9.49
N THR A 175 -10.04 -19.71 -9.35
CA THR A 175 -9.79 -18.71 -8.30
C THR A 175 -9.72 -17.28 -8.80
N THR A 176 -9.81 -17.08 -10.12
CA THR A 176 -9.73 -15.74 -10.70
C THR A 176 -10.98 -15.36 -11.49
N ARG A 177 -11.14 -14.08 -11.71
CA ARG A 177 -12.22 -13.48 -12.51
C ARG A 177 -11.73 -12.21 -13.21
N THR A 178 -12.53 -11.68 -14.12
CA THR A 178 -12.35 -10.30 -14.57
C THR A 178 -12.73 -9.36 -13.43
N GLY A 179 -11.79 -8.58 -12.95
CA GLY A 179 -12.00 -7.54 -11.96
C GLY A 179 -12.65 -6.31 -12.59
N ILE A 180 -13.37 -5.52 -11.78
CA ILE A 180 -14.04 -4.29 -12.22
C ILE A 180 -13.62 -3.15 -11.31
N ILE A 181 -13.08 -2.09 -11.91
CA ILE A 181 -12.71 -0.86 -11.23
C ILE A 181 -13.75 0.20 -11.58
N GLN A 182 -14.32 0.83 -10.56
CA GLN A 182 -15.27 1.94 -10.69
C GLN A 182 -14.75 3.13 -9.91
N GLN A 183 -14.77 4.31 -10.52
CA GLN A 183 -14.37 5.54 -9.89
C GLN A 183 -15.32 6.66 -10.27
N TYR A 184 -15.81 7.37 -9.27
CA TYR A 184 -16.68 8.53 -9.41
C TYR A 184 -16.15 9.65 -8.54
N ASN A 185 -16.06 10.86 -9.09
CA ASN A 185 -15.57 12.03 -8.37
C ASN A 185 -16.40 13.25 -8.73
N VAL A 186 -16.82 14.01 -7.72
CA VAL A 186 -17.43 15.32 -7.88
C VAL A 186 -16.57 16.34 -7.16
N SER A 187 -16.25 17.44 -7.81
CA SER A 187 -15.53 18.54 -7.16
C SER A 187 -16.13 19.88 -7.51
N VAL A 188 -16.08 20.77 -6.54
CA VAL A 188 -16.50 22.17 -6.65
C VAL A 188 -15.34 23.06 -6.23
N SER A 189 -14.98 24.01 -7.06
CA SER A 189 -13.94 25.00 -6.76
C SER A 189 -14.45 26.41 -7.02
N ASN A 190 -14.05 27.33 -6.13
CA ASN A 190 -14.34 28.75 -6.22
C ASN A 190 -13.16 29.54 -5.67
N GLY A 191 -13.00 30.78 -6.11
CA GLY A 191 -12.01 31.68 -5.57
C GLY A 191 -12.29 33.14 -5.91
N SER A 192 -11.82 34.02 -5.04
CA SER A 192 -11.87 35.46 -5.15
C SER A 192 -10.62 36.11 -4.53
N GLU A 193 -10.48 37.43 -4.59
CA GLU A 193 -9.41 38.13 -3.86
C GLU A 193 -9.46 37.88 -2.34
N LYS A 194 -10.63 37.56 -1.78
CA LYS A 194 -10.82 37.30 -0.34
C LYS A 194 -10.48 35.90 0.10
N GLY A 195 -10.36 34.99 -0.84
CA GLY A 195 -10.01 33.59 -0.55
C GLY A 195 -10.46 32.62 -1.62
N SER A 196 -10.09 31.37 -1.44
CA SER A 196 -10.44 30.30 -2.35
C SER A 196 -10.91 29.06 -1.59
N SER A 197 -11.75 28.26 -2.23
CA SER A 197 -12.24 27.00 -1.67
C SER A 197 -12.30 25.92 -2.74
N PHE A 198 -11.94 24.71 -2.35
CA PHE A 198 -12.09 23.49 -3.13
C PHE A 198 -12.74 22.43 -2.25
N PHE A 199 -13.75 21.76 -2.77
CA PHE A 199 -14.42 20.65 -2.13
C PHE A 199 -14.52 19.49 -3.12
N SER A 200 -14.28 18.25 -2.66
CA SER A 200 -14.48 17.06 -3.48
C SER A 200 -15.08 15.91 -2.68
N LEU A 201 -15.85 15.08 -3.38
CA LEU A 201 -16.32 13.79 -2.93
C LEU A 201 -15.91 12.73 -3.94
N GLY A 202 -15.33 11.65 -3.47
CA GLY A 202 -14.87 10.55 -4.31
C GLY A 202 -15.37 9.20 -3.81
N TYR A 203 -15.75 8.35 -4.76
CA TYR A 203 -16.02 6.92 -4.55
C TYR A 203 -15.13 6.10 -5.47
N TYR A 204 -14.49 5.09 -4.93
CA TYR A 204 -13.66 4.14 -5.66
C TYR A 204 -14.00 2.73 -5.20
N LYS A 205 -14.26 1.83 -6.14
CA LYS A 205 -14.43 0.42 -5.90
C LYS A 205 -13.61 -0.39 -6.87
N ASN A 206 -12.84 -1.34 -6.37
CA ASN A 206 -12.10 -2.30 -7.15
C ASN A 206 -12.50 -3.71 -6.72
N ILE A 207 -13.22 -4.41 -7.58
CA ILE A 207 -13.48 -5.83 -7.44
C ILE A 207 -12.24 -6.55 -7.99
N GLY A 208 -11.52 -7.27 -7.12
CA GLY A 208 -10.23 -7.87 -7.47
C GLY A 208 -10.31 -8.98 -8.50
N ILE A 209 -9.18 -9.23 -9.17
CA ILE A 209 -9.01 -10.34 -10.11
C ILE A 209 -9.07 -11.69 -9.35
N ILE A 210 -8.52 -11.77 -8.15
CA ILE A 210 -8.71 -12.91 -7.26
C ILE A 210 -10.14 -12.84 -6.73
N LYS A 211 -10.91 -13.96 -6.84
CA LYS A 211 -12.27 -14.05 -6.31
C LYS A 211 -12.27 -13.69 -4.81
N ASP A 212 -13.37 -13.14 -4.31
CA ASP A 212 -13.60 -12.73 -2.91
C ASP A 212 -12.60 -11.68 -2.35
N SER A 213 -11.84 -11.05 -3.23
CA SER A 213 -11.06 -9.86 -2.89
C SER A 213 -11.70 -8.60 -3.45
N ASP A 214 -11.72 -7.54 -2.65
CA ASP A 214 -12.22 -6.22 -3.07
C ASP A 214 -11.61 -5.09 -2.23
N PHE A 215 -11.72 -3.88 -2.77
CA PHE A 215 -11.40 -2.64 -2.07
C PHE A 215 -12.43 -1.57 -2.40
N GLU A 216 -12.89 -0.86 -1.37
CA GLU A 216 -13.82 0.26 -1.51
C GLU A 216 -13.28 1.46 -0.74
N ARG A 217 -13.39 2.66 -1.31
CA ARG A 217 -12.99 3.91 -0.67
C ARG A 217 -14.01 5.01 -0.91
N PHE A 218 -14.47 5.63 0.16
CA PHE A 218 -15.12 6.92 0.18
C PHE A 218 -14.14 7.98 0.64
N SER A 219 -14.06 9.10 -0.06
CA SER A 219 -13.19 10.22 0.26
C SER A 219 -13.97 11.54 0.21
N ALA A 220 -13.70 12.41 1.17
CA ALA A 220 -14.16 13.79 1.18
C ALA A 220 -12.96 14.70 1.44
N ARG A 221 -12.85 15.78 0.69
CA ARG A 221 -11.78 16.76 0.85
C ARG A 221 -12.30 18.17 0.83
N ILE A 222 -11.74 19.01 1.70
CA ILE A 222 -11.93 20.47 1.71
C ILE A 222 -10.57 21.13 1.81
N ASN A 223 -10.33 22.14 0.97
CA ASN A 223 -9.18 23.03 1.03
C ASN A 223 -9.68 24.46 0.92
N SER A 224 -9.34 25.32 1.88
CA SER A 224 -9.74 26.72 1.82
C SER A 224 -8.61 27.64 2.30
N ASP A 225 -8.57 28.80 1.68
CA ASP A 225 -7.66 29.90 2.04
C ASP A 225 -8.50 31.19 2.18
N TYR A 226 -8.31 31.94 3.26
CA TYR A 226 -9.03 33.20 3.53
C TYR A 226 -8.05 34.34 3.84
N ASN A 227 -8.12 35.41 3.08
CA ASN A 227 -7.37 36.66 3.29
C ASN A 227 -8.13 37.55 4.27
N LEU A 228 -7.85 37.45 5.57
CA LEU A 228 -8.61 38.15 6.63
C LEU A 228 -8.26 39.64 6.67
N ILE A 229 -6.97 40.04 6.48
CA ILE A 229 -6.52 41.41 6.48
C ILE A 229 -5.71 41.61 5.18
N GLY A 230 -6.43 41.73 4.08
CA GLY A 230 -5.81 41.78 2.76
C GLY A 230 -4.78 40.67 2.57
N LYS A 231 -3.57 41.00 2.08
CA LYS A 231 -2.47 40.04 1.95
C LYS A 231 -1.61 39.90 3.21
N PHE A 232 -1.89 40.70 4.25
CA PHE A 232 -1.12 40.67 5.50
C PHE A 232 -1.36 39.42 6.31
N LEU A 233 -2.62 39.01 6.45
CA LEU A 233 -3.02 37.84 7.22
C LEU A 233 -3.89 36.89 6.37
N THR A 234 -3.38 35.69 6.13
CA THR A 234 -4.13 34.58 5.51
C THR A 234 -4.22 33.43 6.49
N ILE A 235 -5.40 32.85 6.60
CA ILE A 235 -5.59 31.56 7.26
C ILE A 235 -6.06 30.53 6.24
N GLY A 236 -5.79 29.25 6.46
CA GLY A 236 -6.28 28.23 5.57
C GLY A 236 -6.22 26.84 6.20
N GLU A 237 -6.90 25.94 5.57
CA GLU A 237 -6.91 24.52 5.94
C GLU A 237 -6.91 23.63 4.69
N HIS A 238 -6.35 22.42 4.89
CA HIS A 238 -6.48 21.29 3.98
C HIS A 238 -6.92 20.10 4.81
N PHE A 239 -8.06 19.51 4.50
CA PHE A 239 -8.59 18.40 5.27
C PHE A 239 -9.14 17.32 4.37
N THR A 240 -8.79 16.07 4.65
CA THR A 240 -9.27 14.87 3.96
C THR A 240 -9.81 13.88 4.98
N LEU A 241 -10.97 13.33 4.70
CA LEU A 241 -11.57 12.20 5.41
C LEU A 241 -11.71 11.04 4.44
N ASN A 242 -11.14 9.89 4.79
CA ASN A 242 -11.27 8.66 4.02
C ASN A 242 -11.88 7.55 4.88
N ARG A 243 -12.76 6.75 4.26
CA ARG A 243 -13.17 5.45 4.78
C ARG A 243 -12.85 4.42 3.72
N THR A 244 -12.05 3.43 4.06
CA THR A 244 -11.81 2.26 3.20
C THR A 244 -12.36 1.00 3.83
N SER A 245 -12.72 0.05 2.99
CA SER A 245 -13.16 -1.28 3.37
C SER A 245 -12.56 -2.28 2.38
N GLU A 246 -11.95 -3.36 2.87
CA GLU A 246 -11.17 -4.25 2.02
C GLU A 246 -11.23 -5.71 2.52
N VAL A 247 -11.29 -6.63 1.55
CA VAL A 247 -10.95 -8.04 1.74
C VAL A 247 -9.73 -8.32 0.88
N GLN A 248 -8.63 -8.71 1.49
CA GLN A 248 -7.40 -9.10 0.79
C GLN A 248 -7.38 -10.60 0.55
N ALA A 249 -6.74 -11.04 -0.53
CA ALA A 249 -6.45 -12.45 -0.72
C ALA A 249 -5.59 -12.99 0.44
N PRO A 250 -5.77 -14.25 0.87
CA PRO A 250 -4.99 -14.84 1.94
C PRO A 250 -3.49 -14.83 1.64
N GLY A 251 -2.66 -14.65 2.67
CA GLY A 251 -1.20 -14.69 2.52
C GLY A 251 -0.72 -16.02 1.87
N GLY A 252 0.20 -15.93 0.91
CA GLY A 252 0.70 -17.10 0.17
C GLY A 252 -0.32 -17.77 -0.76
N PHE A 253 -1.43 -17.09 -1.08
CA PHE A 253 -2.51 -17.65 -1.89
C PHE A 253 -2.06 -18.09 -3.29
N LEU A 254 -1.30 -17.25 -4.00
CA LEU A 254 -0.80 -17.58 -5.33
C LEU A 254 0.09 -18.82 -5.33
N GLN A 255 0.94 -18.97 -4.30
CA GLN A 255 1.75 -20.18 -4.12
C GLN A 255 0.88 -21.40 -3.90
N ASN A 256 -0.21 -21.29 -3.14
CA ASN A 256 -1.16 -22.38 -2.92
C ASN A 256 -1.82 -22.81 -4.25
N VAL A 257 -2.28 -21.85 -5.07
CA VAL A 257 -2.86 -22.10 -6.40
C VAL A 257 -1.88 -22.84 -7.32
N LEU A 258 -0.61 -22.40 -7.36
CA LEU A 258 0.42 -23.01 -8.21
C LEU A 258 0.85 -24.41 -7.78
N GLN A 259 0.69 -24.73 -6.51
CA GLN A 259 1.16 -26.01 -5.92
C GLN A 259 0.05 -27.01 -5.66
N PHE A 260 -1.20 -26.61 -5.85
CA PHE A 260 -2.32 -27.53 -5.68
C PHE A 260 -2.45 -28.43 -6.92
N ASN A 261 -2.72 -29.72 -6.69
CA ASN A 261 -2.67 -30.72 -7.76
C ASN A 261 -3.85 -30.59 -8.73
N PRO A 262 -3.63 -30.51 -10.04
CA PRO A 262 -4.71 -30.35 -11.02
C PRO A 262 -5.64 -31.56 -11.14
N SER A 263 -5.23 -32.75 -10.67
CA SER A 263 -6.11 -33.94 -10.68
C SER A 263 -7.17 -33.94 -9.60
N LEU A 264 -7.11 -33.03 -8.63
CA LEU A 264 -8.13 -32.84 -7.59
C LEU A 264 -9.26 -31.92 -8.10
N PRO A 265 -10.53 -32.23 -7.82
CA PRO A 265 -11.66 -31.37 -8.16
C PRO A 265 -11.84 -30.24 -7.12
N VAL A 266 -12.64 -29.23 -7.46
CA VAL A 266 -13.05 -28.20 -6.50
C VAL A 266 -13.97 -28.78 -5.44
N TYR A 267 -14.94 -29.60 -5.86
CA TYR A 267 -15.92 -30.20 -4.98
C TYR A 267 -15.91 -31.75 -5.11
N ASP A 268 -16.22 -32.40 -4.04
CA ASP A 268 -16.50 -33.85 -4.01
C ASP A 268 -17.90 -34.14 -4.56
N ILE A 269 -18.30 -35.43 -4.63
CA ILE A 269 -19.63 -35.84 -5.13
C ILE A 269 -20.78 -35.38 -4.23
N ASN A 270 -20.52 -34.99 -2.98
CA ASN A 270 -21.51 -34.48 -2.04
C ASN A 270 -21.67 -32.95 -2.12
N GLY A 271 -20.85 -32.28 -2.90
CA GLY A 271 -20.83 -30.83 -3.03
C GLY A 271 -19.99 -30.11 -1.96
N GLU A 272 -19.23 -30.85 -1.15
CA GLU A 272 -18.30 -30.34 -0.19
C GLU A 272 -16.95 -30.00 -0.87
N TYR A 273 -16.15 -29.10 -0.31
CA TYR A 273 -14.84 -28.81 -0.86
C TYR A 273 -13.93 -30.04 -0.82
N ALA A 274 -13.45 -30.46 -1.98
CA ALA A 274 -12.53 -31.59 -2.08
C ALA A 274 -11.12 -31.13 -1.65
N GLY A 275 -10.39 -32.05 -1.03
CA GLY A 275 -9.01 -31.85 -0.62
C GLY A 275 -8.11 -33.02 -1.02
N PRO A 276 -6.82 -32.95 -0.62
CA PRO A 276 -5.88 -34.04 -0.85
C PRO A 276 -6.34 -35.33 -0.17
N VAL A 277 -6.19 -36.42 -0.89
CA VAL A 277 -6.53 -37.79 -0.43
C VAL A 277 -5.35 -38.72 -0.62
N GLY A 278 -5.27 -39.79 0.14
CA GLY A 278 -4.18 -40.75 0.01
C GLY A 278 -2.80 -40.12 0.17
N GLY A 279 -1.94 -40.27 -0.83
CA GLY A 279 -0.56 -39.74 -0.83
C GLY A 279 -0.39 -38.31 -1.36
N TYR A 280 -1.48 -37.60 -1.65
CA TYR A 280 -1.37 -36.19 -2.07
C TYR A 280 -0.80 -35.30 -0.96
N PRO A 281 0.02 -34.28 -1.31
CA PRO A 281 0.50 -33.33 -0.33
C PRO A 281 -0.63 -32.59 0.39
N ASP A 282 -0.54 -32.44 1.71
CA ASP A 282 -1.53 -31.75 2.54
C ASP A 282 -1.53 -30.25 2.24
N ARG A 283 -2.54 -29.80 1.49
CA ARG A 283 -2.78 -28.40 1.14
C ARG A 283 -4.27 -28.11 1.15
N GLU A 284 -4.62 -26.92 1.57
CA GLU A 284 -6.00 -26.45 1.51
C GLU A 284 -6.43 -26.20 0.06
N ASN A 285 -7.68 -26.57 -0.25
CA ASN A 285 -8.31 -26.24 -1.52
C ASN A 285 -8.31 -24.71 -1.74
N PRO A 286 -7.74 -24.21 -2.85
CA PRO A 286 -7.62 -22.79 -3.08
C PRO A 286 -8.96 -22.03 -3.10
N VAL A 287 -10.02 -22.63 -3.64
CA VAL A 287 -11.37 -22.03 -3.68
C VAL A 287 -11.96 -21.94 -2.28
N ALA A 288 -11.91 -23.05 -1.51
CA ALA A 288 -12.36 -23.08 -0.13
C ALA A 288 -11.62 -22.06 0.76
N ARG A 289 -10.33 -21.88 0.50
CA ARG A 289 -9.51 -20.91 1.22
C ARG A 289 -9.94 -19.46 0.96
N LEU A 290 -10.36 -19.13 -0.26
CA LEU A 290 -10.94 -17.82 -0.58
C LEU A 290 -12.28 -17.62 0.11
N ASP A 291 -13.16 -18.61 0.03
CA ASP A 291 -14.49 -18.58 0.63
C ASP A 291 -14.39 -18.32 2.15
N ARG A 292 -13.60 -19.10 2.87
CA ARG A 292 -13.35 -18.91 4.31
C ARG A 292 -12.75 -17.55 4.67
N ASN A 293 -12.02 -16.94 3.74
CA ASN A 293 -11.41 -15.63 3.96
C ASN A 293 -12.33 -14.46 3.62
N SER A 294 -13.45 -14.68 2.95
CA SER A 294 -14.34 -13.62 2.44
C SER A 294 -14.90 -12.73 3.56
N ASP A 295 -15.06 -13.27 4.77
CA ASP A 295 -15.51 -12.54 5.95
C ASP A 295 -14.41 -11.71 6.64
N ASN A 296 -13.14 -11.92 6.30
CA ASN A 296 -11.99 -11.25 6.92
C ASN A 296 -11.80 -9.81 6.42
N ARG A 297 -12.88 -9.05 6.47
CA ARG A 297 -12.94 -7.66 6.03
C ARG A 297 -12.42 -6.72 7.11
N TYR A 298 -11.58 -5.75 6.74
CA TYR A 298 -11.25 -4.65 7.62
C TYR A 298 -11.85 -3.33 7.12
N THR A 299 -12.08 -2.42 8.07
CA THR A 299 -12.48 -1.04 7.82
C THR A 299 -11.40 -0.12 8.37
N TYR A 300 -11.05 0.87 7.58
CA TYR A 300 -10.04 1.86 7.95
C TYR A 300 -10.60 3.25 7.75
N TRP A 301 -10.51 4.07 8.80
CA TRP A 301 -10.84 5.48 8.78
C TRP A 301 -9.57 6.30 8.90
N ARG A 302 -9.43 7.34 8.11
CA ARG A 302 -8.32 8.27 8.22
C ARG A 302 -8.78 9.70 8.07
N MET A 303 -8.35 10.55 8.99
CA MET A 303 -8.45 11.99 8.94
C MET A 303 -7.03 12.55 8.77
N PHE A 304 -6.82 13.29 7.70
CA PHE A 304 -5.52 13.84 7.36
C PHE A 304 -5.66 15.27 6.91
N GLY A 305 -4.80 16.16 7.42
CA GLY A 305 -4.82 17.54 6.99
C GLY A 305 -4.02 18.48 7.86
N ASP A 306 -4.13 19.77 7.56
CA ASP A 306 -3.50 20.84 8.28
C ASP A 306 -4.38 22.10 8.36
N ALA A 307 -4.08 22.92 9.35
CA ALA A 307 -4.54 24.30 9.43
C ALA A 307 -3.33 25.22 9.61
N TYR A 308 -3.36 26.39 8.98
CA TYR A 308 -2.24 27.32 9.02
C TYR A 308 -2.66 28.79 9.13
N ILE A 309 -1.74 29.54 9.67
CA ILE A 309 -1.77 31.01 9.69
C ILE A 309 -0.53 31.50 8.95
N ASN A 310 -0.72 32.43 8.03
CA ASN A 310 0.33 33.03 7.23
C ASN A 310 0.33 34.55 7.38
N LEU A 311 1.44 35.11 7.83
CA LEU A 311 1.63 36.54 8.03
C LEU A 311 2.65 37.10 7.03
N ASN A 312 2.32 38.21 6.35
CA ASN A 312 3.19 38.93 5.44
C ASN A 312 3.33 40.37 5.92
N PRO A 313 4.15 40.64 6.97
CA PRO A 313 4.24 41.96 7.59
C PRO A 313 4.76 43.07 6.65
N PHE A 314 5.68 42.72 5.76
CA PHE A 314 6.24 43.60 4.75
C PHE A 314 6.73 42.81 3.53
N LYS A 315 7.00 43.50 2.44
CA LYS A 315 7.42 42.90 1.18
C LYS A 315 8.64 41.99 1.35
N GLY A 316 8.51 40.77 0.89
CA GLY A 316 9.57 39.77 0.94
C GLY A 316 9.64 38.95 2.24
N PHE A 317 9.00 39.39 3.34
CA PHE A 317 9.00 38.65 4.62
C PHE A 317 7.66 37.93 4.85
N ASN A 318 7.76 36.68 5.19
CA ASN A 318 6.62 35.78 5.45
C ASN A 318 6.88 34.97 6.71
N VAL A 319 5.87 34.80 7.55
CA VAL A 319 5.87 33.87 8.68
C VAL A 319 4.64 32.97 8.55
N ARG A 320 4.86 31.67 8.48
CA ARG A 320 3.79 30.66 8.44
C ARG A 320 3.90 29.74 9.65
N SER A 321 2.79 29.55 10.36
CA SER A 321 2.62 28.54 11.39
C SER A 321 1.59 27.53 10.93
N THR A 322 1.93 26.25 10.99
CA THR A 322 1.07 25.14 10.50
C THR A 322 0.93 24.09 11.60
N PHE A 323 -0.29 23.66 11.85
CA PHE A 323 -0.60 22.47 12.64
C PHE A 323 -1.17 21.40 11.73
N GLY A 324 -0.53 20.25 11.68
CA GLY A 324 -0.93 19.08 10.87
C GLY A 324 -1.35 17.92 11.74
N LEU A 325 -2.36 17.18 11.29
CA LEU A 325 -2.89 15.97 11.92
C LEU A 325 -3.00 14.84 10.89
N ASP A 326 -2.55 13.65 11.28
CA ASP A 326 -2.77 12.38 10.58
C ASP A 326 -3.27 11.38 11.62
N TYR A 327 -4.56 11.13 11.62
CA TYR A 327 -5.22 10.20 12.53
C TYR A 327 -5.83 9.06 11.71
N ALA A 328 -5.57 7.83 12.12
CA ALA A 328 -6.13 6.67 11.46
C ALA A 328 -6.58 5.62 12.49
N GLN A 329 -7.65 4.92 12.14
CA GLN A 329 -8.21 3.82 12.92
C GLN A 329 -8.53 2.66 11.98
N LYS A 330 -8.01 1.47 12.29
CA LYS A 330 -8.33 0.22 11.61
C LYS A 330 -9.09 -0.70 12.56
N SER A 331 -10.19 -1.24 12.07
CA SER A 331 -11.02 -2.21 12.76
C SER A 331 -11.14 -3.47 11.92
N GLN A 332 -10.91 -4.64 12.51
CA GLN A 332 -11.00 -5.92 11.83
C GLN A 332 -11.52 -7.00 12.76
N ARG A 333 -12.35 -7.90 12.23
CA ARG A 333 -12.55 -9.23 12.82
C ARG A 333 -11.95 -10.25 11.88
N ILE A 334 -11.10 -11.13 12.40
CA ILE A 334 -10.47 -12.24 11.68
C ILE A 334 -11.14 -13.51 12.14
N PHE A 335 -11.79 -14.17 11.19
CA PHE A 335 -12.50 -15.43 11.42
C PHE A 335 -11.61 -16.60 11.03
N THR A 336 -11.59 -17.61 11.87
CA THR A 336 -11.03 -18.93 11.57
C THR A 336 -12.18 -19.90 11.54
N TYR A 337 -12.38 -20.55 10.42
CA TYR A 337 -13.40 -21.59 10.22
C TYR A 337 -12.77 -22.97 10.23
N PRO A 338 -13.52 -24.02 10.62
CA PRO A 338 -13.05 -25.41 10.51
C PRO A 338 -12.73 -25.76 9.06
N ILE A 339 -11.83 -26.71 8.90
CA ILE A 339 -11.40 -27.25 7.60
C ILE A 339 -11.70 -28.74 7.60
N THR A 340 -12.37 -29.23 6.57
CA THR A 340 -12.66 -30.66 6.35
C THR A 340 -12.46 -30.97 4.86
N GLU A 341 -11.21 -31.04 4.43
CA GLU A 341 -10.82 -31.18 3.02
C GLU A 341 -9.91 -32.42 2.88
N GLY A 342 -10.50 -33.62 2.74
CA GLY A 342 -9.74 -34.85 2.61
C GLY A 342 -8.79 -35.07 3.79
N ASN A 343 -7.47 -35.10 3.52
CA ASN A 343 -6.43 -35.26 4.56
C ASN A 343 -6.26 -34.00 5.41
N VAL A 344 -6.70 -32.84 4.91
CA VAL A 344 -6.58 -31.56 5.65
C VAL A 344 -7.82 -31.34 6.49
N ALA A 345 -7.67 -31.54 7.80
CA ALA A 345 -8.73 -31.34 8.77
C ALA A 345 -8.26 -30.50 9.96
N ASN A 346 -9.08 -29.55 10.35
CA ASN A 346 -8.86 -28.72 11.53
C ASN A 346 -10.21 -28.25 12.07
N ASP A 347 -10.63 -28.75 13.22
CA ASP A 347 -11.92 -28.42 13.83
C ASP A 347 -11.93 -27.05 14.51
N LYS A 348 -10.79 -26.35 14.52
CA LYS A 348 -10.65 -25.08 15.19
C LYS A 348 -11.51 -24.01 14.54
N ASN A 349 -12.33 -23.35 15.36
CA ASN A 349 -13.00 -22.13 14.97
C ASN A 349 -12.68 -21.01 15.99
N ALA A 350 -12.47 -19.81 15.50
CA ALA A 350 -12.04 -18.72 16.34
C ALA A 350 -12.39 -17.35 15.74
N VAL A 351 -12.39 -16.33 16.59
CA VAL A 351 -12.43 -14.91 16.18
C VAL A 351 -11.36 -14.13 16.89
N GLU A 352 -10.65 -13.30 16.16
CA GLU A 352 -9.83 -12.22 16.69
C GLU A 352 -10.42 -10.86 16.30
N ALA A 353 -10.86 -10.07 17.27
CA ALA A 353 -11.32 -8.70 17.05
C ALA A 353 -10.17 -7.73 17.33
N LYS A 354 -9.73 -7.01 16.30
CA LYS A 354 -8.59 -6.08 16.34
C LYS A 354 -9.01 -4.63 16.20
N GLN A 355 -8.35 -3.76 16.97
CA GLN A 355 -8.41 -2.31 16.83
C GLN A 355 -6.99 -1.75 16.83
N GLU A 356 -6.67 -0.93 15.83
CA GLU A 356 -5.39 -0.27 15.69
C GLU A 356 -5.65 1.23 15.51
N HIS A 357 -4.91 2.07 16.23
CA HIS A 357 -5.03 3.51 16.19
C HIS A 357 -3.65 4.12 15.95
N TRP A 358 -3.57 5.01 14.98
CA TRP A 358 -2.39 5.83 14.71
C TRP A 358 -2.74 7.29 14.88
N THR A 359 -1.95 8.00 15.64
CA THR A 359 -2.09 9.45 15.78
C THR A 359 -0.75 10.08 15.55
N LYS A 360 -0.68 10.96 14.57
CA LYS A 360 0.48 11.77 14.33
C LYS A 360 0.06 13.22 14.22
N TRP A 361 0.68 14.07 15.00
CA TRP A 361 0.53 15.51 14.83
C TRP A 361 1.88 16.16 14.63
N MET A 362 1.87 17.26 13.91
CA MET A 362 3.02 18.13 13.76
C MET A 362 2.61 19.57 13.99
N TRP A 363 3.52 20.35 14.49
CA TRP A 363 3.43 21.81 14.46
C TRP A 363 4.73 22.37 13.97
N ASN A 364 4.68 23.36 13.07
CA ASN A 364 5.85 24.11 12.64
C ASN A 364 5.58 25.61 12.61
N ALA A 365 6.66 26.36 12.73
CA ALA A 365 6.70 27.78 12.48
C ALA A 365 7.92 28.08 11.61
N ILE A 366 7.70 28.72 10.48
CA ILE A 366 8.72 29.00 9.45
C ILE A 366 8.66 30.48 9.10
N ALA A 367 9.79 31.16 9.23
CA ALA A 367 9.98 32.51 8.73
C ALA A 367 10.86 32.50 7.47
N THR A 368 10.43 33.18 6.42
CA THR A 368 11.14 33.28 5.14
C THR A 368 11.31 34.76 4.75
N TYR A 369 12.48 35.10 4.26
CA TYR A 369 12.76 36.43 3.70
C TYR A 369 13.33 36.28 2.29
N ASN A 370 12.67 36.92 1.33
CA ASN A 370 13.08 36.94 -0.07
C ASN A 370 13.68 38.34 -0.39
N LEU A 371 14.88 38.35 -0.95
CA LEU A 371 15.60 39.55 -1.33
C LEU A 371 15.92 39.53 -2.83
N GLU A 372 15.61 40.63 -3.51
CA GLU A 372 15.98 40.85 -4.89
C GLU A 372 16.50 42.27 -5.07
N ILE A 373 17.81 42.41 -5.32
CA ILE A 373 18.48 43.69 -5.50
C ILE A 373 19.42 43.59 -6.71
N GLY A 374 19.04 44.20 -7.84
CA GLY A 374 19.83 44.15 -9.06
C GLY A 374 20.10 42.72 -9.54
N LYS A 375 21.37 42.32 -9.55
CA LYS A 375 21.78 40.95 -9.94
C LYS A 375 21.77 39.94 -8.80
N HIS A 376 21.48 40.38 -7.59
CA HIS A 376 21.45 39.52 -6.40
C HIS A 376 20.03 39.09 -6.10
N ARG A 377 19.82 37.78 -6.08
CA ARG A 377 18.56 37.14 -5.62
C ARG A 377 18.86 36.16 -4.53
N GLY A 378 18.09 36.16 -3.48
CA GLY A 378 18.24 35.21 -2.40
C GLY A 378 16.99 35.05 -1.59
N ASP A 379 16.85 33.88 -0.98
CA ASP A 379 15.88 33.60 0.06
C ASP A 379 16.58 32.97 1.26
N ALA A 380 16.21 33.47 2.44
CA ALA A 380 16.63 32.90 3.71
C ALA A 380 15.41 32.38 4.47
N MET A 381 15.51 31.20 5.04
CA MET A 381 14.45 30.57 5.81
C MET A 381 15.01 30.07 7.13
N VAL A 382 14.27 30.27 8.21
CA VAL A 382 14.50 29.64 9.51
C VAL A 382 13.21 29.05 10.03
N GLY A 383 13.29 27.91 10.70
CA GLY A 383 12.08 27.27 11.21
C GLY A 383 12.36 26.30 12.34
N MET A 384 11.27 25.98 13.02
CA MET A 384 11.20 24.91 14.01
C MET A 384 10.03 23.99 13.70
N GLU A 385 10.15 22.73 14.09
CA GLU A 385 9.12 21.71 13.88
C GLU A 385 9.06 20.78 15.10
N LEU A 386 7.87 20.49 15.56
CA LEU A 386 7.56 19.49 16.58
C LEU A 386 6.70 18.41 15.92
N ASN A 387 7.03 17.16 16.17
CA ASN A 387 6.24 16.01 15.73
C ASN A 387 6.05 15.05 16.91
N ARG A 388 4.88 14.45 16.97
CA ARG A 388 4.61 13.31 17.82
C ARG A 388 3.82 12.27 17.05
N GLU A 389 4.19 11.01 17.25
CA GLU A 389 3.53 9.85 16.67
C GLU A 389 3.28 8.85 17.78
N ASP A 390 2.04 8.36 17.89
CA ASP A 390 1.59 7.37 18.85
C ASP A 390 0.82 6.28 18.09
N ASP A 391 1.22 5.03 18.30
CA ASP A 391 0.59 3.82 17.77
C ASP A 391 0.07 2.98 18.91
N ILE A 392 -1.20 2.60 18.87
CA ILE A 392 -1.84 1.76 19.88
C ILE A 392 -2.59 0.66 19.15
N ASN A 393 -2.36 -0.57 19.55
CA ASN A 393 -3.14 -1.71 19.07
C ASN A 393 -3.62 -2.56 20.25
N PHE A 394 -4.79 -3.13 20.10
CA PHE A 394 -5.30 -4.14 21.01
C PHE A 394 -6.19 -5.12 20.24
N SER A 395 -6.21 -6.37 20.71
CA SER A 395 -7.12 -7.39 20.18
C SER A 395 -7.65 -8.30 21.28
N GLY A 396 -8.84 -8.83 21.04
CA GLY A 396 -9.44 -9.90 21.82
C GLY A 396 -9.63 -11.13 20.93
N TYR A 397 -9.21 -12.29 21.41
CA TYR A 397 -9.29 -13.56 20.73
C TYR A 397 -10.09 -14.57 21.56
N LYS A 398 -10.92 -15.38 20.90
CA LYS A 398 -11.65 -16.48 21.52
C LYS A 398 -11.98 -17.58 20.53
N GLU A 399 -12.13 -18.80 21.01
CA GLU A 399 -12.42 -20.02 20.26
C GLU A 399 -13.77 -20.62 20.65
N ASP A 400 -14.13 -21.71 19.99
CA ASP A 400 -15.25 -22.60 20.28
C ASP A 400 -16.62 -21.91 20.17
N TYR A 401 -16.97 -21.55 18.96
CA TYR A 401 -18.27 -21.02 18.60
C TYR A 401 -19.19 -22.14 18.11
N SER A 402 -20.44 -22.15 18.59
CA SER A 402 -21.47 -23.10 18.14
C SER A 402 -22.16 -22.66 16.85
N ILE A 403 -22.14 -21.36 16.53
CA ILE A 403 -22.73 -20.79 15.32
C ILE A 403 -21.61 -20.06 14.56
N LEU A 404 -21.30 -20.53 13.35
CA LEU A 404 -20.16 -20.10 12.55
C LEU A 404 -20.57 -19.07 11.48
N THR A 405 -21.23 -18.01 11.90
CA THR A 405 -21.56 -16.87 11.03
C THR A 405 -21.05 -15.58 11.63
N PRO A 406 -20.60 -14.61 10.81
CA PRO A 406 -20.03 -13.34 11.32
C PRO A 406 -20.91 -12.59 12.32
N ASP A 407 -22.24 -12.69 12.18
CA ASP A 407 -23.17 -11.99 13.07
C ASP A 407 -23.14 -12.52 14.51
N TYR A 408 -22.85 -13.81 14.68
CA TYR A 408 -22.82 -14.47 15.98
C TYR A 408 -21.41 -14.66 16.53
N MET A 409 -20.37 -14.61 15.68
CA MET A 409 -18.99 -14.81 16.10
C MET A 409 -18.38 -13.50 16.66
N TRP A 410 -18.76 -13.18 17.88
CA TRP A 410 -18.15 -12.10 18.67
C TRP A 410 -17.35 -12.70 19.85
N PRO A 411 -16.26 -12.06 20.33
CA PRO A 411 -15.43 -12.64 21.40
C PRO A 411 -16.19 -13.05 22.67
N ASN A 412 -17.32 -12.43 22.99
CA ASN A 412 -18.15 -12.82 24.15
C ASN A 412 -19.00 -14.07 23.92
N ALA A 413 -19.23 -14.48 22.66
CA ALA A 413 -20.11 -15.62 22.32
C ALA A 413 -19.36 -16.97 22.26
N GLY A 414 -18.03 -16.98 22.13
CA GLY A 414 -17.24 -18.21 22.16
C GLY A 414 -17.19 -18.82 23.56
N SER A 415 -17.04 -20.14 23.66
CA SER A 415 -16.93 -20.87 24.94
C SER A 415 -15.49 -21.17 25.36
N GLY A 416 -14.52 -21.07 24.44
CA GLY A 416 -13.11 -21.33 24.71
C GLY A 416 -12.42 -20.28 25.59
N THR A 417 -11.10 -20.41 25.76
CA THR A 417 -10.31 -19.51 26.57
C THR A 417 -10.16 -18.15 25.89
N ALA A 418 -10.53 -17.07 26.61
CA ALA A 418 -10.32 -15.71 26.14
C ALA A 418 -8.86 -15.32 26.23
N GLN A 419 -8.34 -14.65 25.20
CA GLN A 419 -7.01 -14.06 25.19
C GLN A 419 -7.12 -12.58 24.81
N ALA A 420 -6.29 -11.74 25.39
CA ALA A 420 -6.22 -10.32 25.09
C ALA A 420 -4.77 -9.92 24.81
N TYR A 421 -4.58 -9.14 23.79
CA TYR A 421 -3.28 -8.62 23.38
C TYR A 421 -3.36 -7.12 23.23
N GLY A 422 -2.27 -6.43 23.51
CA GLY A 422 -2.18 -5.00 23.28
C GLY A 422 -0.76 -4.51 23.37
N SER A 423 -0.44 -3.52 22.60
CA SER A 423 0.82 -2.79 22.69
C SER A 423 0.61 -1.33 22.30
N GLY A 424 1.54 -0.49 22.73
CA GLY A 424 1.56 0.90 22.33
C GLY A 424 2.99 1.40 22.28
N GLU A 425 3.29 2.18 21.28
CA GLU A 425 4.56 2.88 21.17
C GLU A 425 4.34 4.32 20.75
N GLY A 426 5.29 5.19 21.10
CA GLY A 426 5.23 6.57 20.67
C GLY A 426 6.60 7.23 20.69
N TYR A 427 6.77 8.23 19.85
CA TYR A 427 7.97 9.04 19.88
C TYR A 427 7.69 10.50 19.50
N SER A 428 8.61 11.36 19.88
CA SER A 428 8.56 12.78 19.57
C SER A 428 9.85 13.20 18.87
N LEU A 429 9.71 14.15 17.95
CA LEU A 429 10.82 14.80 17.27
C LEU A 429 10.71 16.32 17.48
N VAL A 430 11.84 16.96 17.73
CA VAL A 430 11.98 18.41 17.69
C VAL A 430 13.09 18.77 16.70
N SER A 431 12.84 19.72 15.84
CA SER A 431 13.78 20.09 14.79
C SER A 431 13.92 21.61 14.67
N PHE A 432 15.14 22.06 14.47
CA PHE A 432 15.47 23.44 14.13
C PHE A 432 16.22 23.44 12.81
N PHE A 433 15.85 24.32 11.89
CA PHE A 433 16.48 24.34 10.58
C PHE A 433 16.60 25.76 10.01
N GLY A 434 17.62 25.92 9.19
CA GLY A 434 17.83 27.11 8.40
C GLY A 434 18.28 26.76 6.99
N LYS A 435 17.83 27.55 6.02
CA LYS A 435 18.20 27.41 4.62
C LYS A 435 18.48 28.78 4.03
N LEU A 436 19.51 28.87 3.20
CA LEU A 436 19.86 30.02 2.41
C LEU A 436 20.02 29.58 0.97
N ASN A 437 19.29 30.19 0.06
CA ASN A 437 19.53 30.12 -1.37
C ASN A 437 20.00 31.47 -1.86
N TYR A 438 21.01 31.51 -2.71
CA TYR A 438 21.54 32.73 -3.30
C TYR A 438 21.88 32.51 -4.76
N THR A 439 21.51 33.46 -5.60
CA THR A 439 21.80 33.48 -7.03
C THR A 439 22.35 34.79 -7.43
N TYR A 440 23.50 34.80 -8.10
CA TYR A 440 24.12 36.00 -8.65
C TYR A 440 24.05 35.98 -10.18
N ASP A 441 23.51 37.08 -10.76
CA ASP A 441 23.39 37.34 -12.21
C ASP A 441 22.72 36.21 -12.98
N ASP A 442 21.81 35.46 -12.33
CA ASP A 442 21.22 34.20 -12.85
C ASP A 442 22.24 33.13 -13.32
N LYS A 443 23.51 33.24 -12.90
CA LYS A 443 24.63 32.40 -13.31
C LYS A 443 25.13 31.50 -12.21
N TYR A 444 25.39 32.05 -11.05
CA TYR A 444 26.02 31.38 -9.91
C TYR A 444 24.95 31.09 -8.85
N LEU A 445 24.79 29.86 -8.48
CA LEU A 445 23.80 29.43 -7.51
C LEU A 445 24.50 28.80 -6.31
N LEU A 446 24.06 29.18 -5.11
CA LEU A 446 24.48 28.59 -3.83
C LEU A 446 23.23 28.20 -3.06
N SER A 447 23.21 27.00 -2.51
CA SER A 447 22.21 26.56 -1.52
C SER A 447 22.93 25.99 -0.31
N MET A 448 22.55 26.45 0.87
CA MET A 448 23.06 25.97 2.17
C MET A 448 21.87 25.62 3.06
N THR A 449 21.93 24.47 3.72
CA THR A 449 20.93 24.05 4.70
C THR A 449 21.63 23.51 5.93
N VAL A 450 21.15 23.89 7.10
CA VAL A 450 21.55 23.29 8.37
C VAL A 450 20.28 22.89 9.10
N ARG A 451 20.21 21.61 9.52
CA ARG A 451 19.12 21.08 10.32
C ARG A 451 19.65 20.37 11.54
N ARG A 452 19.02 20.60 12.69
CA ARG A 452 19.31 19.89 13.93
C ARG A 452 18.04 19.20 14.43
N ASP A 453 18.07 17.88 14.48
CA ASP A 453 16.96 17.03 14.91
C ASP A 453 17.25 16.41 16.28
N GLY A 454 16.26 16.44 17.17
CA GLY A 454 16.25 15.74 18.44
C GLY A 454 15.14 14.70 18.48
N SER A 455 15.45 13.46 18.88
CA SER A 455 14.48 12.37 18.93
C SER A 455 14.40 11.77 20.34
N SER A 456 13.16 11.50 20.79
CA SER A 456 12.92 10.79 22.05
C SER A 456 13.33 9.32 22.03
N ARG A 457 13.57 8.74 20.84
CA ARG A 457 14.03 7.35 20.66
C ARG A 457 15.47 7.13 21.14
N PHE A 458 16.25 8.20 21.29
CA PHE A 458 17.63 8.14 21.72
C PHE A 458 17.81 8.58 23.17
N GLY A 459 18.79 8.00 23.86
CA GLY A 459 19.16 8.36 25.21
C GLY A 459 19.58 9.83 25.35
N LYS A 460 19.52 10.38 26.58
CA LYS A 460 19.67 11.82 26.90
C LYS A 460 20.91 12.46 26.22
N ASN A 461 22.03 11.75 26.13
CA ASN A 461 23.29 12.29 25.60
C ASN A 461 23.40 12.26 24.07
N ASN A 462 22.56 11.48 23.37
CA ASN A 462 22.62 11.25 21.92
C ASN A 462 21.32 11.65 21.21
N ARG A 463 20.48 12.46 21.83
CA ARG A 463 19.16 12.83 21.27
C ARG A 463 19.24 13.69 20.04
N TYR A 464 20.28 14.49 19.90
CA TYR A 464 20.41 15.50 18.86
C TYR A 464 21.49 15.15 17.85
N ALA A 465 21.14 15.29 16.56
CA ALA A 465 22.08 15.21 15.46
C ALA A 465 21.95 16.45 14.56
N THR A 466 23.05 16.90 13.94
CA THR A 466 23.08 18.06 13.04
C THR A 466 23.44 17.60 11.64
N PHE A 467 22.68 18.05 10.66
CA PHE A 467 22.76 17.68 9.25
C PHE A 467 23.04 18.94 8.40
N PRO A 468 24.29 19.28 8.10
CA PRO A 468 24.63 20.31 7.15
C PRO A 468 24.54 19.78 5.71
N SER A 469 24.09 20.62 4.79
CA SER A 469 24.10 20.34 3.35
C SER A 469 24.43 21.61 2.60
N PHE A 470 25.20 21.49 1.52
CA PHE A 470 25.43 22.61 0.63
C PHE A 470 25.51 22.18 -0.83
N SER A 471 25.16 23.07 -1.74
CA SER A 471 25.19 22.86 -3.18
C SER A 471 25.65 24.13 -3.89
N LEU A 472 26.46 23.95 -4.91
CA LEU A 472 26.91 25.00 -5.81
C LEU A 472 26.44 24.67 -7.23
N GLY A 473 26.00 25.68 -7.97
CA GLY A 473 25.59 25.54 -9.36
C GLY A 473 26.16 26.69 -10.21
N TRP A 474 26.48 26.37 -11.46
CA TRP A 474 26.89 27.34 -12.45
C TRP A 474 26.13 27.12 -13.75
N ARG A 475 25.44 28.19 -14.22
CA ARG A 475 24.75 28.18 -15.50
C ARG A 475 25.68 28.62 -16.62
N LEU A 476 26.45 27.68 -17.18
CA LEU A 476 27.45 27.98 -18.23
C LEU A 476 26.83 28.66 -19.45
N ASN A 477 25.64 28.28 -19.86
CA ASN A 477 24.92 28.85 -20.99
C ASN A 477 24.57 30.33 -20.85
N ARG A 478 24.69 30.90 -19.64
CA ARG A 478 24.51 32.36 -19.37
C ARG A 478 25.80 33.11 -19.47
N GLU A 479 26.96 32.45 -19.61
CA GLU A 479 28.24 33.11 -19.75
C GLU A 479 28.44 33.67 -21.16
N LYS A 480 29.10 34.85 -21.25
CA LYS A 480 29.32 35.53 -22.52
C LYS A 480 30.08 34.63 -23.54
N PHE A 481 31.02 33.82 -23.09
CA PHE A 481 31.79 32.93 -23.95
C PHE A 481 30.99 31.76 -24.52
N MET A 482 29.83 31.42 -23.91
CA MET A 482 28.93 30.37 -24.40
C MET A 482 27.82 30.88 -25.33
N GLN A 483 27.54 32.18 -25.34
CA GLN A 483 26.46 32.78 -26.14
C GLN A 483 26.68 32.63 -27.66
N ASN A 484 27.91 32.40 -28.09
CA ASN A 484 28.28 32.24 -29.51
C ASN A 484 28.41 30.75 -29.91
N LEU A 485 28.07 29.79 -29.04
CA LEU A 485 28.17 28.35 -29.26
C LEU A 485 26.80 27.68 -29.48
N SER A 486 25.76 28.45 -29.79
CA SER A 486 24.40 27.94 -30.11
C SER A 486 24.23 27.67 -31.61
#